data_c3cfee63e1787fd837ea4bbe3f8393df
#
_entry.id   c3cfee63e1787fd837ea4bbe3f8393df
#
_cell.length_a   1.000
_cell.length_b   1.000
_cell.length_c   1.000
_cell.angle_alpha   90.00
_cell.angle_beta   90.00
_cell.angle_gamma   90.00
#
_symmetry.space_group_name_H-M   'P 1'
#
loop_
_entity.id
_entity.type
_entity.pdbx_description
1 polymer ?
#
loop_
_entity_poly.entity_id
_entity_poly.type
_entity_poly.pdbx_seq_one_letter_code
_entity_poly.pdbx_strand_id
1 'polypeptide(L)'
;KDIANQIAMESTATPADVPDLEKALSAASKNVSDVRVKVIGFRDFEADGNGALEISRYFNLSDQGSSDPEDYKAFVNGLVADGGGDEPENSLEALALAIQSDWVQTGDKRRHVIVMFTDASAHKLEDANRSNPDYPEGMPESFEELTDVWMTPSSGQQGGTKTKLKQPAKRLIVFAPEVYPWPELYESWDQVVYNPSKAGTGLDDVSYEDIINAIVGSV
;
A
#
# COMPACT_ATOMS: atom_id res chain seq x y z
N LYS A 1 8.76 -19.66 -0.88
CA LYS A 1 7.63 -19.21 -1.71
C LYS A 1 7.56 -17.73 -1.50
N ASP A 2 8.08 -17.00 -2.47
CA ASP A 2 8.11 -15.56 -2.41
C ASP A 2 6.67 -15.04 -2.55
N ILE A 3 6.24 -14.23 -1.61
CA ILE A 3 4.93 -13.61 -1.64
C ILE A 3 5.10 -12.29 -2.36
N ALA A 4 4.30 -12.06 -3.40
CA ALA A 4 4.26 -10.77 -4.08
C ALA A 4 3.95 -9.69 -3.05
N ASN A 5 4.82 -8.72 -2.96
CA ASN A 5 4.67 -7.60 -2.05
C ASN A 5 3.50 -6.72 -2.53
N GLN A 6 2.62 -6.34 -1.65
CA GLN A 6 1.40 -5.63 -2.01
C GLN A 6 1.27 -4.34 -1.23
N ILE A 7 1.04 -3.24 -1.93
CA ILE A 7 0.50 -2.03 -1.34
C ILE A 7 -0.98 -1.95 -1.69
N ALA A 8 -1.81 -2.29 -0.74
CA ALA A 8 -3.25 -2.14 -0.90
C ALA A 8 -3.88 -2.19 0.48
N MET A 9 -5.14 -1.79 0.58
CA MET A 9 -5.97 -2.40 1.59
C MET A 9 -6.14 -3.86 1.19
N GLU A 10 -5.05 -4.63 1.25
CA GLU A 10 -5.15 -6.07 1.29
C GLU A 10 -3.89 -6.84 1.63
N SER A 11 -4.19 -7.76 2.47
CA SER A 11 -3.39 -8.89 2.84
C SER A 11 -3.69 -10.09 1.92
N THR A 12 -3.04 -11.18 2.16
CA THR A 12 -3.44 -12.56 1.84
C THR A 12 -4.88 -12.91 2.30
N ALA A 13 -5.71 -11.91 2.65
CA ALA A 13 -7.13 -12.04 2.89
C ALA A 13 -7.78 -12.64 1.64
N THR A 14 -8.38 -13.79 1.80
CA THR A 14 -9.11 -14.44 0.72
C THR A 14 -10.38 -13.65 0.41
N PRO A 15 -11.00 -13.84 -0.74
CA PRO A 15 -12.29 -13.21 -1.06
C PRO A 15 -13.41 -13.41 -0.03
N ALA A 16 -13.25 -14.39 0.87
CA ALA A 16 -14.13 -14.61 2.01
C ALA A 16 -13.97 -13.55 3.11
N ASP A 17 -12.89 -12.79 3.10
CA ASP A 17 -12.46 -11.95 4.22
C ASP A 17 -12.97 -10.51 4.15
N VAL A 18 -13.45 -10.04 2.99
CA VAL A 18 -14.11 -8.73 2.87
C VAL A 18 -15.36 -8.61 3.77
N PRO A 19 -16.25 -9.61 3.86
CA PRO A 19 -17.34 -9.62 4.83
C PRO A 19 -16.86 -9.56 6.28
N ASP A 20 -15.67 -10.08 6.59
CA ASP A 20 -15.11 -10.06 7.93
C ASP A 20 -14.57 -8.68 8.30
N LEU A 21 -14.03 -7.92 7.36
CA LEU A 21 -13.66 -6.52 7.57
C LEU A 21 -14.90 -5.66 7.84
N GLU A 22 -15.96 -5.79 7.04
CA GLU A 22 -17.23 -5.09 7.25
C GLU A 22 -17.83 -5.44 8.63
N LYS A 23 -17.81 -6.72 9.00
CA LYS A 23 -18.28 -7.20 10.29
C LYS A 23 -17.43 -6.65 11.44
N ALA A 24 -16.11 -6.62 11.30
CA ALA A 24 -15.20 -6.09 12.30
C ALA A 24 -15.38 -4.56 12.46
N LEU A 25 -15.54 -3.81 11.37
CA LEU A 25 -15.85 -2.38 11.40
C LEU A 25 -17.18 -2.11 12.09
N SER A 26 -18.21 -2.89 11.79
CA SER A 26 -19.53 -2.79 12.43
C SER A 26 -19.45 -3.12 13.93
N ALA A 27 -18.73 -4.17 14.30
CA ALA A 27 -18.53 -4.55 15.70
C ALA A 27 -17.78 -3.46 16.50
N ALA A 28 -16.85 -2.74 15.85
CA ALA A 28 -16.15 -1.60 16.42
C ALA A 28 -16.99 -0.29 16.39
N SER A 29 -18.27 -0.36 16.06
CA SER A 29 -19.17 0.80 15.90
C SER A 29 -18.71 1.79 14.84
N LYS A 30 -18.03 1.30 13.80
CA LYS A 30 -17.55 2.07 12.64
C LYS A 30 -18.56 1.90 11.50
N ASN A 31 -19.39 2.91 11.25
CA ASN A 31 -20.29 2.92 10.11
C ASN A 31 -19.51 3.37 8.85
N VAL A 32 -19.09 2.41 8.06
CA VAL A 32 -18.46 2.65 6.74
C VAL A 32 -19.51 2.34 5.67
N SER A 33 -19.90 3.36 4.92
CA SER A 33 -20.94 3.25 3.88
C SER A 33 -20.36 2.96 2.48
N ASP A 34 -19.07 3.22 2.29
CA ASP A 34 -18.41 3.09 0.99
C ASP A 34 -16.94 2.70 1.21
N VAL A 35 -16.53 1.59 0.61
CA VAL A 35 -15.18 1.05 0.66
C VAL A 35 -14.65 0.93 -0.76
N ARG A 36 -13.63 1.72 -1.09
CA ARG A 36 -12.91 1.63 -2.36
C ARG A 36 -11.50 1.11 -2.13
N VAL A 37 -11.11 0.12 -2.91
CA VAL A 37 -9.79 -0.51 -2.82
C VAL A 37 -9.07 -0.39 -4.16
N LYS A 38 -7.78 -0.15 -4.10
CA LYS A 38 -6.83 -0.23 -5.22
C LYS A 38 -5.67 -1.10 -4.78
N VAL A 39 -5.22 -1.98 -5.64
CA VAL A 39 -4.09 -2.88 -5.40
C VAL A 39 -2.89 -2.44 -6.21
N ILE A 40 -1.71 -2.45 -5.59
CA ILE A 40 -0.43 -2.20 -6.24
C ILE A 40 0.50 -3.34 -5.83
N GLY A 41 0.69 -4.30 -6.74
CA GLY A 41 1.75 -5.31 -6.63
C GLY A 41 3.08 -4.70 -7.05
N PHE A 42 4.16 -5.06 -6.38
CA PHE A 42 5.50 -4.57 -6.71
C PHE A 42 6.56 -5.66 -6.55
N ARG A 43 7.60 -5.54 -7.33
CA ARG A 43 8.80 -6.37 -7.38
C ARG A 43 10.01 -5.48 -7.66
N ASP A 44 11.10 -6.04 -8.16
CA ASP A 44 12.31 -5.32 -8.51
C ASP A 44 12.34 -4.94 -10.01
N PHE A 45 12.53 -3.65 -10.33
CA PHE A 45 12.68 -3.17 -11.71
C PHE A 45 13.95 -3.72 -12.39
N GLU A 46 15.01 -4.01 -11.64
CA GLU A 46 16.23 -4.54 -12.21
C GLU A 46 16.03 -5.98 -12.71
N ALA A 47 15.28 -6.78 -11.96
CA ALA A 47 15.01 -8.17 -12.29
C ALA A 47 13.81 -8.35 -13.23
N ASP A 48 12.72 -7.62 -12.99
CA ASP A 48 11.39 -7.87 -13.58
C ASP A 48 11.00 -6.84 -14.65
N GLY A 49 11.73 -5.72 -14.78
CA GLY A 49 11.47 -4.70 -15.80
C GLY A 49 10.03 -4.18 -15.73
N ASN A 50 9.29 -4.29 -16.84
CA ASN A 50 7.90 -3.86 -16.94
C ASN A 50 6.91 -4.68 -16.08
N GLY A 51 7.34 -5.83 -15.58
CA GLY A 51 6.58 -6.66 -14.63
C GLY A 51 6.73 -6.24 -13.18
N ALA A 52 7.60 -5.27 -12.87
CA ALA A 52 7.88 -4.85 -11.51
C ALA A 52 6.69 -4.20 -10.78
N LEU A 53 5.72 -3.67 -11.53
CA LEU A 53 4.51 -3.06 -10.96
C LEU A 53 3.26 -3.59 -11.64
N GLU A 54 2.32 -4.06 -10.84
CA GLU A 54 0.97 -4.45 -11.26
C GLU A 54 -0.06 -3.57 -10.53
N ILE A 55 -0.72 -2.67 -11.26
CA ILE A 55 -1.58 -1.64 -10.68
C ILE A 55 -3.02 -1.85 -11.12
N SER A 56 -3.94 -2.06 -10.17
CA SER A 56 -5.36 -2.15 -10.46
C SER A 56 -6.01 -0.78 -10.66
N ARG A 57 -7.23 -0.79 -11.20
CA ARG A 57 -8.17 0.32 -10.98
C ARG A 57 -8.65 0.35 -9.53
N TYR A 58 -9.42 1.35 -9.15
CA TYR A 58 -10.20 1.28 -7.92
C TYR A 58 -11.41 0.36 -8.10
N PHE A 59 -11.67 -0.48 -7.11
CA PHE A 59 -12.85 -1.31 -6.96
C PHE A 59 -13.73 -0.76 -5.83
N ASN A 60 -15.03 -0.67 -6.04
CA ASN A 60 -15.98 -0.34 -4.98
C ASN A 60 -16.52 -1.64 -4.37
N LEU A 61 -16.01 -2.02 -3.21
CA LEU A 61 -16.38 -3.27 -2.56
C LEU A 61 -17.75 -3.22 -1.86
N SER A 62 -18.27 -2.02 -1.60
CA SER A 62 -19.61 -1.82 -1.03
C SER A 62 -20.73 -1.96 -2.07
N ASP A 63 -20.41 -1.90 -3.36
CA ASP A 63 -21.38 -2.05 -4.44
C ASP A 63 -21.55 -3.52 -4.84
N GLN A 64 -22.37 -4.25 -4.08
CA GLN A 64 -22.66 -5.67 -4.33
C GLN A 64 -23.46 -5.90 -5.62
N GLY A 65 -23.95 -4.85 -6.27
CA GLY A 65 -24.64 -4.94 -7.57
C GLY A 65 -23.73 -4.81 -8.79
N SER A 66 -22.47 -4.46 -8.58
CA SER A 66 -21.45 -4.33 -9.63
C SER A 66 -20.58 -5.59 -9.74
N SER A 67 -19.71 -5.64 -10.76
CA SER A 67 -18.67 -6.66 -10.87
C SER A 67 -17.43 -6.37 -10.01
N ASP A 68 -17.36 -5.22 -9.35
CA ASP A 68 -16.17 -4.77 -8.63
C ASP A 68 -15.65 -5.77 -7.58
N PRO A 69 -16.48 -6.40 -6.74
CA PRO A 69 -15.98 -7.39 -5.78
C PRO A 69 -15.35 -8.63 -6.45
N GLU A 70 -15.91 -9.09 -7.56
CA GLU A 70 -15.38 -10.23 -8.30
C GLU A 70 -14.13 -9.87 -9.12
N ASP A 71 -14.12 -8.68 -9.74
CA ASP A 71 -12.96 -8.17 -10.47
C ASP A 71 -11.76 -7.94 -9.54
N TYR A 72 -12.02 -7.44 -8.33
CA TYR A 72 -11.02 -7.32 -7.28
C TYR A 72 -10.41 -8.69 -6.93
N LYS A 73 -11.25 -9.68 -6.64
CA LYS A 73 -10.80 -11.06 -6.37
C LYS A 73 -9.98 -11.62 -7.52
N ALA A 74 -10.45 -11.41 -8.75
CA ALA A 74 -9.75 -11.88 -9.94
C ALA A 74 -8.38 -11.22 -10.07
N PHE A 75 -8.27 -9.91 -9.81
CA PHE A 75 -6.99 -9.19 -9.83
C PHE A 75 -6.02 -9.75 -8.79
N VAL A 76 -6.45 -9.85 -7.52
CA VAL A 76 -5.59 -10.35 -6.44
C VAL A 76 -5.14 -11.78 -6.68
N ASN A 77 -6.05 -12.66 -7.11
CA ASN A 77 -5.71 -14.05 -7.43
C ASN A 77 -4.81 -14.19 -8.67
N GLY A 78 -4.76 -13.17 -9.51
CA GLY A 78 -3.87 -13.10 -10.68
C GLY A 78 -2.47 -12.63 -10.34
N LEU A 79 -2.26 -12.02 -9.19
CA LEU A 79 -0.92 -11.63 -8.75
C LEU A 79 -0.08 -12.90 -8.51
N VAL A 80 1.09 -12.93 -9.12
CA VAL A 80 2.00 -14.07 -9.02
C VAL A 80 3.20 -13.67 -8.18
N ALA A 81 3.44 -14.41 -7.11
CA ALA A 81 4.67 -14.31 -6.33
C ALA A 81 5.79 -15.03 -7.09
N ASP A 82 6.32 -14.40 -8.12
CA ASP A 82 7.41 -14.89 -8.95
C ASP A 82 8.26 -13.69 -9.38
N GLY A 83 9.54 -13.88 -9.64
CA GLY A 83 10.48 -12.80 -9.90
C GLY A 83 11.28 -12.44 -8.65
N GLY A 84 11.84 -11.25 -8.65
CA GLY A 84 12.78 -10.81 -7.64
C GLY A 84 14.13 -11.53 -7.78
N GLY A 85 15.18 -10.81 -8.16
CA GLY A 85 16.53 -11.41 -8.31
C GLY A 85 17.25 -11.50 -6.99
N ASP A 86 17.07 -10.51 -6.18
CA ASP A 86 17.70 -10.30 -4.89
C ASP A 86 16.86 -9.33 -4.02
N GLU A 87 17.28 -9.11 -2.83
CA GLU A 87 16.85 -8.02 -1.97
C GLU A 87 17.77 -6.81 -2.25
N PRO A 88 17.30 -5.59 -2.44
CA PRO A 88 15.98 -5.00 -2.08
C PRO A 88 14.93 -4.97 -3.20
N GLU A 89 13.70 -4.50 -2.88
CA GLU A 89 12.56 -4.36 -3.77
C GLU A 89 12.16 -2.89 -4.04
N ASN A 90 11.39 -2.63 -5.11
CA ASN A 90 10.91 -1.27 -5.44
C ASN A 90 9.64 -0.87 -4.67
N SER A 91 9.65 -1.11 -3.40
CA SER A 91 8.53 -0.88 -2.50
C SER A 91 8.28 0.60 -2.19
N LEU A 92 9.30 1.48 -2.25
CA LEU A 92 9.14 2.92 -2.09
C LEU A 92 8.43 3.56 -3.27
N GLU A 93 8.67 3.09 -4.49
CA GLU A 93 7.93 3.50 -5.70
C GLU A 93 6.45 3.12 -5.59
N ALA A 94 6.16 1.92 -5.14
CA ALA A 94 4.79 1.48 -4.91
C ALA A 94 4.10 2.32 -3.83
N LEU A 95 4.79 2.65 -2.74
CA LEU A 95 4.28 3.55 -1.71
C LEU A 95 4.02 4.96 -2.26
N ALA A 96 4.92 5.51 -3.07
CA ALA A 96 4.74 6.79 -3.74
C ALA A 96 3.50 6.80 -4.65
N LEU A 97 3.28 5.73 -5.44
CA LEU A 97 2.10 5.56 -6.28
C LEU A 97 0.80 5.47 -5.46
N ALA A 98 0.85 4.77 -4.33
CA ALA A 98 -0.29 4.71 -3.41
C ALA A 98 -0.63 6.10 -2.86
N ILE A 99 0.36 6.86 -2.41
CA ILE A 99 0.21 8.23 -1.93
C ILE A 99 -0.36 9.15 -3.01
N GLN A 100 0.09 9.02 -4.26
CA GLN A 100 -0.36 9.81 -5.41
C GLN A 100 -1.71 9.37 -6.00
N SER A 101 -2.26 8.26 -5.55
CA SER A 101 -3.50 7.71 -6.08
C SER A 101 -4.68 8.68 -5.98
N ASP A 102 -5.74 8.43 -6.76
CA ASP A 102 -6.93 9.29 -6.81
C ASP A 102 -7.85 9.07 -5.60
N TRP A 103 -7.41 9.53 -4.45
CA TRP A 103 -8.13 9.42 -3.19
C TRP A 103 -9.44 10.20 -3.20
N VAL A 104 -10.50 9.62 -2.63
CA VAL A 104 -11.84 10.25 -2.52
C VAL A 104 -11.76 11.56 -1.74
N GLN A 105 -12.33 12.62 -2.34
CA GLN A 105 -12.34 13.97 -1.76
C GLN A 105 -13.69 14.36 -1.14
N THR A 106 -14.73 13.58 -1.39
CA THR A 106 -16.10 13.78 -0.93
C THR A 106 -16.42 13.01 0.35
N GLY A 107 -17.54 13.31 0.99
CA GLY A 107 -17.99 12.68 2.22
C GLY A 107 -17.60 13.46 3.49
N ASP A 108 -18.44 13.37 4.52
CA ASP A 108 -18.25 14.09 5.80
C ASP A 108 -17.13 13.49 6.66
N LYS A 109 -17.03 12.16 6.64
CA LYS A 109 -15.97 11.41 7.30
C LYS A 109 -15.34 10.46 6.30
N ARG A 110 -14.01 10.45 6.23
CA ARG A 110 -13.24 9.57 5.35
C ARG A 110 -11.95 9.16 6.00
N ARG A 111 -11.45 8.02 5.57
CA ARG A 111 -10.10 7.54 5.84
C ARG A 111 -9.42 7.17 4.52
N HIS A 112 -8.17 7.55 4.40
CA HIS A 112 -7.26 7.19 3.34
C HIS A 112 -6.23 6.25 3.95
N VAL A 113 -6.47 4.97 3.86
CA VAL A 113 -5.64 3.95 4.49
C VAL A 113 -4.78 3.28 3.43
N ILE A 114 -3.47 3.32 3.61
CA ILE A 114 -2.51 2.53 2.86
C ILE A 114 -2.09 1.38 3.78
N VAL A 115 -2.23 0.15 3.30
CA VAL A 115 -1.70 -1.03 3.99
C VAL A 115 -0.59 -1.60 3.12
N MET A 116 0.59 -1.68 3.67
CA MET A 116 1.78 -2.15 2.98
C MET A 116 2.28 -3.45 3.60
N PHE A 117 2.56 -4.40 2.74
CA PHE A 117 3.13 -5.69 3.11
C PHE A 117 4.41 -5.90 2.31
N THR A 118 5.48 -6.22 3.01
CA THR A 118 6.75 -6.60 2.40
C THR A 118 7.56 -7.45 3.37
N ASP A 119 8.39 -8.32 2.85
CA ASP A 119 9.37 -9.11 3.63
C ASP A 119 10.82 -8.75 3.27
N ALA A 120 10.99 -7.64 2.54
CA ALA A 120 12.27 -7.18 2.03
C ALA A 120 12.58 -5.72 2.43
N SER A 121 13.84 -5.34 2.28
CA SER A 121 14.27 -3.95 2.26
C SER A 121 13.80 -3.25 0.98
N ALA A 122 13.94 -1.92 0.91
CA ALA A 122 13.61 -1.16 -0.29
C ALA A 122 14.86 -0.64 -1.00
N HIS A 123 14.80 -0.60 -2.34
CA HIS A 123 15.71 0.23 -3.12
C HIS A 123 15.59 1.69 -2.72
N LYS A 124 16.70 2.42 -2.79
CA LYS A 124 16.66 3.87 -2.65
C LYS A 124 16.07 4.50 -3.91
N LEU A 125 15.23 5.50 -3.73
CA LEU A 125 14.60 6.22 -4.84
C LEU A 125 15.62 6.91 -5.78
N GLU A 126 16.84 7.15 -5.28
CA GLU A 126 17.97 7.71 -6.05
C GLU A 126 18.70 6.70 -6.92
N ASP A 127 18.38 5.41 -6.81
CA ASP A 127 19.12 4.32 -7.46
C ASP A 127 18.95 4.28 -8.99
N ALA A 128 19.78 3.48 -9.62
CA ALA A 128 19.87 3.32 -11.07
C ALA A 128 18.57 2.82 -11.73
N ASN A 129 17.67 2.22 -10.95
CA ASN A 129 16.34 1.78 -11.39
C ASN A 129 15.54 2.87 -12.10
N ARG A 130 15.76 4.15 -11.75
CA ARG A 130 15.14 5.31 -12.42
C ARG A 130 15.48 5.42 -13.92
N SER A 131 16.55 4.79 -14.37
CA SER A 131 16.91 4.75 -15.80
C SER A 131 16.14 3.68 -16.60
N ASN A 132 15.37 2.83 -15.92
CA ASN A 132 14.53 1.83 -16.59
C ASN A 132 13.42 2.56 -17.38
N PRO A 133 13.19 2.23 -18.67
CA PRO A 133 12.15 2.87 -19.48
C PRO A 133 10.73 2.67 -18.94
N ASP A 134 10.51 1.64 -18.13
CA ASP A 134 9.22 1.34 -17.49
C ASP A 134 9.08 1.97 -16.08
N TYR A 135 10.08 2.72 -15.63
CA TYR A 135 10.03 3.40 -14.33
C TYR A 135 8.94 4.48 -14.32
N PRO A 136 8.08 4.54 -13.30
CA PRO A 136 6.95 5.46 -13.28
C PRO A 136 7.38 6.92 -13.31
N GLU A 137 6.67 7.73 -14.09
CA GLU A 137 6.87 9.18 -14.10
C GLU A 137 6.38 9.84 -12.80
N GLY A 138 7.05 10.92 -12.40
CA GLY A 138 6.64 11.74 -11.25
C GLY A 138 6.92 11.11 -9.90
N MET A 139 7.83 10.14 -9.84
CA MET A 139 8.30 9.57 -8.59
C MET A 139 9.19 10.57 -7.83
N PRO A 140 9.11 10.59 -6.49
CA PRO A 140 10.04 11.35 -5.66
C PRO A 140 11.50 10.98 -6.00
N GLU A 141 12.40 11.95 -5.91
CA GLU A 141 13.81 11.72 -6.22
C GLU A 141 14.60 11.15 -5.05
N SER A 142 14.02 11.17 -3.84
CA SER A 142 14.65 10.70 -2.63
C SER A 142 13.62 10.29 -1.57
N PHE A 143 14.06 9.57 -0.55
CA PHE A 143 13.24 9.28 0.62
C PHE A 143 12.82 10.56 1.37
N GLU A 144 13.68 11.59 1.38
CA GLU A 144 13.36 12.90 1.96
C GLU A 144 12.20 13.57 1.21
N GLU A 145 12.23 13.57 -0.14
CA GLU A 145 11.12 14.11 -0.94
C GLU A 145 9.82 13.30 -0.73
N LEU A 146 9.90 11.98 -0.66
CA LEU A 146 8.75 11.15 -0.33
C LEU A 146 8.18 11.47 1.06
N THR A 147 9.06 11.69 2.03
CA THR A 147 8.69 12.14 3.39
C THR A 147 7.98 13.49 3.34
N ASP A 148 8.49 14.43 2.58
CA ASP A 148 7.86 15.75 2.40
C ASP A 148 6.46 15.63 1.78
N VAL A 149 6.28 14.74 0.79
CA VAL A 149 4.96 14.48 0.19
C VAL A 149 3.98 13.92 1.21
N TRP A 150 4.43 13.02 2.08
CA TRP A 150 3.59 12.47 3.14
C TRP A 150 3.27 13.51 4.22
N MET A 151 4.26 14.26 4.69
CA MET A 151 4.14 15.15 5.84
C MET A 151 3.47 16.50 5.50
N THR A 152 3.57 16.96 4.24
CA THR A 152 3.10 18.28 3.85
C THR A 152 1.67 18.23 3.30
N PRO A 153 0.74 19.07 3.77
CA PRO A 153 -0.59 19.18 3.17
C PRO A 153 -0.52 19.49 1.67
N SER A 154 -1.45 18.92 0.90
CA SER A 154 -1.52 19.09 -0.57
C SER A 154 -1.49 20.55 -1.04
N SER A 155 -1.96 21.48 -0.20
CA SER A 155 -1.94 22.93 -0.48
C SER A 155 -0.56 23.59 -0.34
N GLY A 156 0.38 22.91 0.32
CA GLY A 156 1.75 23.42 0.57
C GLY A 156 2.83 22.74 -0.27
N GLN A 157 2.46 21.71 -1.04
CA GLN A 157 3.44 20.95 -1.83
C GLN A 157 4.00 21.77 -2.97
N GLN A 158 5.33 21.92 -2.99
CA GLN A 158 6.10 22.52 -4.06
C GLN A 158 6.86 21.41 -4.80
N GLY A 159 6.81 21.40 -6.12
CA GLY A 159 7.48 20.38 -6.93
C GLY A 159 6.54 19.53 -7.75
N GLY A 160 7.07 18.47 -8.35
CA GLY A 160 6.34 17.60 -9.31
C GLY A 160 5.36 16.65 -8.64
N THR A 161 5.67 16.16 -7.46
CA THR A 161 4.88 15.13 -6.77
C THR A 161 3.74 15.75 -5.97
N LYS A 162 2.50 15.42 -6.35
CA LYS A 162 1.29 15.93 -5.68
C LYS A 162 0.43 14.77 -5.21
N THR A 163 -0.12 14.89 -4.00
CA THR A 163 -1.07 13.90 -3.48
C THR A 163 -2.44 14.52 -3.22
N LYS A 164 -3.48 13.69 -3.35
CA LYS A 164 -4.84 13.99 -2.91
C LYS A 164 -5.12 13.47 -1.48
N LEU A 165 -4.14 12.89 -0.82
CA LEU A 165 -4.25 12.49 0.58
C LEU A 165 -4.59 13.69 1.46
N LYS A 166 -5.55 13.51 2.36
CA LYS A 166 -5.90 14.54 3.35
C LYS A 166 -5.21 14.24 4.66
N GLN A 167 -4.42 15.18 5.15
CA GLN A 167 -3.62 15.02 6.36
C GLN A 167 -4.39 14.39 7.54
N PRO A 168 -5.59 14.85 7.92
CA PRO A 168 -6.32 14.24 9.03
C PRO A 168 -6.93 12.86 8.70
N ALA A 169 -7.04 12.52 7.42
CA ALA A 169 -7.66 11.27 6.96
C ALA A 169 -6.64 10.16 6.67
N LYS A 170 -5.37 10.50 6.41
CA LYS A 170 -4.35 9.55 6.00
C LYS A 170 -3.99 8.60 7.14
N ARG A 171 -3.72 7.35 6.79
CA ARG A 171 -3.13 6.32 7.66
C ARG A 171 -2.23 5.44 6.81
N LEU A 172 -1.11 5.05 7.38
CA LEU A 172 -0.22 4.05 6.81
C LEU A 172 -0.05 2.91 7.81
N ILE A 173 -0.33 1.71 7.40
CA ILE A 173 -0.11 0.49 8.17
C ILE A 173 0.95 -0.30 7.43
N VAL A 174 2.05 -0.61 8.07
CA VAL A 174 3.19 -1.30 7.47
C VAL A 174 3.43 -2.61 8.19
N PHE A 175 3.46 -3.68 7.44
CA PHE A 175 3.96 -5.00 7.85
C PHE A 175 5.26 -5.24 7.10
N ALA A 176 6.39 -5.09 7.76
CA ALA A 176 7.71 -5.12 7.11
C ALA A 176 8.80 -5.53 8.11
N PRO A 177 9.94 -6.07 7.64
CA PRO A 177 11.08 -6.39 8.50
C PRO A 177 11.76 -5.13 9.05
N GLU A 178 12.55 -5.29 10.11
CA GLU A 178 13.32 -4.19 10.73
C GLU A 178 14.58 -3.85 9.91
N VAL A 179 14.40 -3.57 8.62
CA VAL A 179 15.43 -3.15 7.68
C VAL A 179 15.03 -1.85 6.99
N TYR A 180 16.01 -1.17 6.35
CA TYR A 180 15.75 0.05 5.59
C TYR A 180 14.62 -0.13 4.56
N PRO A 181 13.67 0.80 4.42
CA PRO A 181 13.56 2.09 5.14
C PRO A 181 12.55 2.05 6.31
N TRP A 182 12.00 0.89 6.67
CA TRP A 182 10.79 0.77 7.47
C TRP A 182 10.92 1.36 8.88
N PRO A 183 12.01 1.11 9.66
CA PRO A 183 12.19 1.77 10.95
C PRO A 183 12.29 3.29 10.83
N GLU A 184 13.04 3.79 9.84
CA GLU A 184 13.22 5.21 9.61
C GLU A 184 11.90 5.90 9.23
N LEU A 185 11.08 5.24 8.39
CA LEU A 185 9.75 5.71 8.03
C LEU A 185 8.84 5.82 9.26
N TYR A 186 8.82 4.77 10.10
CA TYR A 186 8.00 4.78 11.31
C TYR A 186 8.44 5.85 12.32
N GLU A 187 9.74 6.09 12.47
CA GLU A 187 10.29 7.09 13.38
C GLU A 187 10.02 8.53 12.91
N SER A 188 9.95 8.76 11.61
CA SER A 188 9.87 10.11 11.01
C SER A 188 8.48 10.51 10.53
N TRP A 189 7.59 9.57 10.19
CA TRP A 189 6.27 9.87 9.63
C TRP A 189 5.16 9.85 10.68
N ASP A 190 4.22 10.78 10.56
CA ASP A 190 2.99 10.79 11.37
C ASP A 190 1.94 9.81 10.82
N GLN A 191 1.00 9.38 11.66
CA GLN A 191 -0.13 8.52 11.27
C GLN A 191 0.31 7.16 10.69
N VAL A 192 1.41 6.62 11.17
CA VAL A 192 1.94 5.30 10.80
C VAL A 192 1.76 4.31 11.94
N VAL A 193 1.33 3.10 11.59
CA VAL A 193 1.35 1.91 12.45
C VAL A 193 2.33 0.92 11.82
N TYR A 194 3.38 0.59 12.54
CA TYR A 194 4.41 -0.34 12.09
C TYR A 194 4.30 -1.66 12.84
N ASN A 195 4.21 -2.74 12.08
CA ASN A 195 4.15 -4.11 12.58
C ASN A 195 5.38 -4.85 12.04
N PRO A 196 6.41 -5.08 12.86
CA PRO A 196 7.61 -5.76 12.41
C PRO A 196 7.30 -7.21 12.04
N SER A 197 7.84 -7.65 10.90
CA SER A 197 7.81 -9.03 10.40
C SER A 197 9.22 -9.55 10.21
N LYS A 198 9.36 -10.83 9.86
CA LYS A 198 10.67 -11.39 9.52
C LYS A 198 10.98 -11.24 8.04
N ALA A 199 12.21 -10.84 7.74
CA ALA A 199 12.69 -10.75 6.36
C ALA A 199 12.66 -12.13 5.67
N GLY A 200 12.22 -12.15 4.40
CA GLY A 200 12.24 -13.34 3.54
C GLY A 200 11.26 -14.46 3.92
N THR A 201 10.32 -14.19 4.83
CA THR A 201 9.29 -15.19 5.23
C THR A 201 7.89 -14.81 4.76
N GLY A 202 7.75 -13.71 4.03
CA GLY A 202 6.47 -13.16 3.66
C GLY A 202 5.66 -12.74 4.89
N LEU A 203 4.36 -13.00 4.84
CA LEU A 203 3.43 -12.68 5.92
C LEU A 203 3.11 -13.88 6.84
N ASP A 204 3.92 -14.93 6.81
CA ASP A 204 3.66 -16.16 7.58
C ASP A 204 3.54 -15.92 9.10
N ASP A 205 4.20 -14.86 9.60
CA ASP A 205 4.16 -14.47 11.01
C ASP A 205 3.03 -13.46 11.34
N VAL A 206 2.31 -12.95 10.33
CA VAL A 206 1.26 -11.94 10.51
C VAL A 206 -0.10 -12.62 10.44
N SER A 207 -0.86 -12.54 11.52
CA SER A 207 -2.19 -13.13 11.52
C SER A 207 -3.18 -12.22 10.78
N TYR A 208 -4.15 -12.83 10.11
CA TYR A 208 -5.27 -12.11 9.51
C TYR A 208 -6.00 -11.19 10.51
N GLU A 209 -6.15 -11.67 11.76
CA GLU A 209 -6.78 -10.90 12.83
C GLU A 209 -5.99 -9.62 13.18
N ASP A 210 -4.66 -9.68 13.18
CA ASP A 210 -3.81 -8.51 13.43
C ASP A 210 -3.97 -7.47 12.33
N ILE A 211 -4.07 -7.89 11.07
CA ILE A 211 -4.30 -7.00 9.93
C ILE A 211 -5.66 -6.30 10.06
N ILE A 212 -6.73 -7.06 10.28
CA ILE A 212 -8.08 -6.50 10.46
C ILE A 212 -8.11 -5.53 11.64
N ASN A 213 -7.51 -5.89 12.78
CA ASN A 213 -7.47 -5.02 13.96
C ASN A 213 -6.70 -3.73 13.70
N ALA A 214 -5.59 -3.78 12.96
CA ALA A 214 -4.82 -2.60 12.57
C ALA A 214 -5.65 -1.66 11.67
N ILE A 215 -6.36 -2.20 10.67
CA ILE A 215 -7.24 -1.43 9.79
C ILE A 215 -8.39 -0.82 10.59
N VAL A 216 -9.13 -1.61 11.36
CA VAL A 216 -10.27 -1.16 12.18
C VAL A 216 -9.85 -0.10 13.19
N GLY A 217 -8.69 -0.27 13.82
CA GLY A 217 -8.12 0.70 14.75
C GLY A 217 -7.73 2.03 14.10
N SER A 218 -7.46 2.03 12.79
CA SER A 218 -7.06 3.20 12.02
C SER A 218 -8.26 3.98 11.43
N VAL A 219 -9.45 3.39 11.36
CA VAL A 219 -10.71 3.96 10.86
C VAL A 219 -11.55 4.52 12.00
#